data_0c7293a822dc359982ee00af0b8f46a9
#
_entry.id   0c7293a822dc359982ee00af0b8f46a9
#
_cell.length_a   1.000
_cell.length_b   1.000
_cell.length_c   1.000
_cell.angle_alpha   90.00
_cell.angle_beta   90.00
_cell.angle_gamma   90.00
#
_symmetry.space_group_name_H-M   'P 1'
#
loop_
_entity.id
_entity.type
_entity.pdbx_description
1 polymer ?
#
loop_
_entity_poly.entity_id
_entity_poly.type
_entity_poly.pdbx_seq_one_letter_code
_entity_poly.pdbx_strand_id
1 'polypeptide(L)'
;MSNDAAAVTADAQEIAHELTVLRHAVHREPELGLELPRTQEKVLGALDGLGLELTLGKGLNSVTGVLRGAKPGPTVLLRGDMDALPLQETAVHEVAPSRFDGVMHACGHDLHTTMLVGAAKLLAARRDSLAGNVVFMFQPGEEGEDGAAHMLAEGVLDATGTRPSAAYAIHVSSGLVPRGLFTARPD
;
A
#
# COMPACT_ATOMS: atom_id res chain seq x y z
N MET A 1 10.96 15.73 17.64
CA MET A 1 10.10 14.59 17.30
C MET A 1 9.55 14.07 18.61
N SER A 2 8.25 13.75 18.69
CA SER A 2 7.70 13.10 19.89
C SER A 2 8.36 11.74 20.11
N ASN A 3 8.40 11.24 21.35
CA ASN A 3 8.91 9.88 21.64
C ASN A 3 8.24 8.81 20.78
N ASP A 4 6.97 8.97 20.42
CA ASP A 4 6.23 8.05 19.56
C ASP A 4 6.78 7.99 18.13
N ALA A 5 7.15 9.14 17.52
CA ALA A 5 7.70 9.15 16.18
C ALA A 5 9.06 8.45 16.09
N ALA A 6 9.90 8.60 17.13
CA ALA A 6 11.18 7.90 17.20
C ALA A 6 11.00 6.37 17.34
N ALA A 7 10.04 5.95 18.16
CA ALA A 7 9.71 4.53 18.33
C ALA A 7 9.17 3.91 17.03
N VAL A 8 8.25 4.60 16.34
CA VAL A 8 7.74 4.13 15.04
C VAL A 8 8.84 4.01 14.00
N THR A 9 9.80 4.96 14.00
CA THR A 9 10.94 4.91 13.07
C THR A 9 11.86 3.71 13.37
N ALA A 10 12.11 3.42 14.66
CA ALA A 10 12.91 2.26 15.05
C ALA A 10 12.23 0.94 14.62
N ASP A 11 10.94 0.79 14.92
CA ASP A 11 10.18 -0.41 14.52
C ASP A 11 10.10 -0.56 12.98
N ALA A 12 10.01 0.55 12.25
CA ALA A 12 10.05 0.52 10.78
C ALA A 12 11.41 0.02 10.25
N GLN A 13 12.51 0.34 10.93
CA GLN A 13 13.83 -0.16 10.60
C GLN A 13 13.94 -1.68 10.83
N GLU A 14 13.32 -2.20 11.89
CA GLU A 14 13.32 -3.64 12.18
C GLU A 14 12.64 -4.47 11.08
N ILE A 15 11.54 -3.97 10.50
CA ILE A 15 10.82 -4.65 9.42
C ILE A 15 11.33 -4.30 8.01
N ALA A 16 12.30 -3.40 7.87
CA ALA A 16 12.75 -2.88 6.57
C ALA A 16 13.27 -3.98 5.63
N HIS A 17 13.97 -4.99 6.17
CA HIS A 17 14.46 -6.11 5.36
C HIS A 17 13.31 -6.95 4.79
N GLU A 18 12.33 -7.29 5.60
CA GLU A 18 11.13 -8.02 5.18
C GLU A 18 10.37 -7.27 4.08
N LEU A 19 10.19 -5.96 4.29
CA LEU A 19 9.53 -5.10 3.29
C LEU A 19 10.33 -5.03 1.98
N THR A 20 11.66 -5.00 2.05
CA THR A 20 12.53 -5.05 0.87
C THR A 20 12.34 -6.36 0.09
N VAL A 21 12.24 -7.49 0.78
CA VAL A 21 11.98 -8.80 0.15
C VAL A 21 10.61 -8.81 -0.54
N LEU A 22 9.57 -8.31 0.13
CA LEU A 22 8.24 -8.18 -0.45
C LEU A 22 8.25 -7.28 -1.69
N ARG A 23 8.88 -6.10 -1.59
CA ARG A 23 9.02 -5.17 -2.71
C ARG A 23 9.67 -5.83 -3.92
N HIS A 24 10.76 -6.57 -3.73
CA HIS A 24 11.44 -7.28 -4.81
C HIS A 24 10.56 -8.40 -5.40
N ALA A 25 9.76 -9.07 -4.59
CA ALA A 25 8.83 -10.10 -5.06
C ALA A 25 7.71 -9.50 -5.93
N VAL A 26 7.16 -8.33 -5.55
CA VAL A 26 6.18 -7.59 -6.35
C VAL A 26 6.82 -7.06 -7.64
N HIS A 27 7.99 -6.43 -7.54
CA HIS A 27 8.71 -5.86 -8.68
C HIS A 27 9.04 -6.88 -9.78
N ARG A 28 9.39 -8.11 -9.39
CA ARG A 28 9.72 -9.19 -10.32
C ARG A 28 8.54 -9.74 -11.10
N GLU A 29 7.34 -9.60 -10.58
CA GLU A 29 6.12 -10.16 -11.18
C GLU A 29 5.05 -9.07 -11.34
N PRO A 30 5.37 -8.01 -12.12
CA PRO A 30 4.46 -6.89 -12.33
C PRO A 30 3.23 -7.34 -13.12
N GLU A 31 2.08 -6.75 -12.80
CA GLU A 31 0.80 -7.01 -13.45
C GLU A 31 0.13 -5.69 -13.82
N LEU A 32 -0.67 -5.69 -14.89
CA LEU A 32 -1.28 -4.49 -15.47
C LEU A 32 -2.76 -4.36 -15.11
N GLY A 33 -3.22 -3.13 -14.96
CA GLY A 33 -4.63 -2.79 -14.89
C GLY A 33 -5.34 -3.30 -13.64
N LEU A 34 -6.50 -3.91 -13.81
CA LEU A 34 -7.38 -4.32 -12.72
C LEU A 34 -7.16 -5.78 -12.26
N GLU A 35 -6.54 -6.62 -13.10
CA GLU A 35 -6.35 -8.04 -12.83
C GLU A 35 -4.92 -8.34 -12.35
N LEU A 36 -4.72 -8.31 -11.04
CA LEU A 36 -3.42 -8.45 -10.37
C LEU A 36 -3.39 -9.63 -9.38
N PRO A 37 -3.72 -10.87 -9.78
CA PRO A 37 -3.88 -11.98 -8.84
C PRO A 37 -2.60 -12.31 -8.05
N ARG A 38 -1.43 -12.23 -8.66
CA ARG A 38 -0.14 -12.50 -7.99
C ARG A 38 0.23 -11.42 -6.99
N THR A 39 -0.04 -10.17 -7.33
CA THR A 39 0.19 -9.03 -6.43
C THR A 39 -0.77 -9.08 -5.25
N GLN A 40 -2.06 -9.35 -5.52
CA GLN A 40 -3.07 -9.53 -4.48
C GLN A 40 -2.69 -10.67 -3.51
N GLU A 41 -2.24 -11.82 -4.02
CA GLU A 41 -1.78 -12.95 -3.19
C GLU A 41 -0.62 -12.56 -2.27
N LYS A 42 0.38 -11.83 -2.80
CA LYS A 42 1.52 -11.36 -2.00
C LYS A 42 1.08 -10.38 -0.90
N VAL A 43 0.16 -9.47 -1.22
CA VAL A 43 -0.42 -8.54 -0.23
C VAL A 43 -1.17 -9.31 0.86
N LEU A 44 -2.04 -10.25 0.49
CA LEU A 44 -2.78 -11.06 1.44
C LEU A 44 -1.85 -11.86 2.35
N GLY A 45 -0.82 -12.50 1.80
CA GLY A 45 0.19 -13.22 2.56
C GLY A 45 0.96 -12.32 3.54
N ALA A 46 1.25 -11.08 3.14
CA ALA A 46 1.95 -10.12 4.01
C ALA A 46 1.06 -9.51 5.11
N LEU A 47 -0.26 -9.53 4.93
CA LEU A 47 -1.25 -9.04 5.90
C LEU A 47 -1.76 -10.15 6.84
N ASP A 48 -1.43 -11.41 6.54
CA ASP A 48 -1.87 -12.54 7.36
C ASP A 48 -1.39 -12.41 8.80
N GLY A 49 -2.23 -12.82 9.75
CA GLY A 49 -1.93 -12.76 11.18
C GLY A 49 -1.99 -11.35 11.80
N LEU A 50 -2.18 -10.27 11.02
CA LEU A 50 -2.28 -8.91 11.57
C LEU A 50 -3.64 -8.61 12.22
N GLY A 51 -4.61 -9.52 12.09
CA GLY A 51 -5.96 -9.35 12.64
C GLY A 51 -6.76 -8.23 11.96
N LEU A 52 -6.53 -8.00 10.68
CA LEU A 52 -7.33 -7.09 9.86
C LEU A 52 -8.61 -7.77 9.38
N GLU A 53 -9.69 -7.01 9.24
CA GLU A 53 -10.88 -7.43 8.50
C GLU A 53 -10.59 -7.22 7.01
N LEU A 54 -10.41 -8.29 6.25
CA LEU A 54 -10.05 -8.21 4.84
C LEU A 54 -11.27 -8.40 3.93
N THR A 55 -11.39 -7.55 2.92
CA THR A 55 -12.39 -7.64 1.86
C THR A 55 -11.69 -7.55 0.51
N LEU A 56 -12.02 -8.47 -0.40
CA LEU A 56 -11.51 -8.49 -1.77
C LEU A 56 -12.50 -7.83 -2.72
N GLY A 57 -11.99 -7.21 -3.76
CA GLY A 57 -12.80 -6.67 -4.85
C GLY A 57 -13.57 -7.78 -5.58
N LYS A 58 -14.72 -7.43 -6.14
CA LYS A 58 -15.57 -8.36 -6.89
C LYS A 58 -15.25 -8.38 -8.38
N GLY A 59 -14.88 -7.24 -8.92
CA GLY A 59 -14.56 -7.05 -10.33
C GLY A 59 -13.11 -6.66 -10.60
N LEU A 60 -12.26 -6.66 -9.57
CA LEU A 60 -10.86 -6.28 -9.65
C LEU A 60 -10.08 -6.93 -8.51
N ASN A 61 -8.77 -7.08 -8.67
CA ASN A 61 -7.91 -7.66 -7.63
C ASN A 61 -7.50 -6.62 -6.57
N SER A 62 -8.47 -5.90 -6.00
CA SER A 62 -8.21 -5.00 -4.87
C SER A 62 -8.22 -5.74 -3.54
N VAL A 63 -7.57 -5.14 -2.52
CA VAL A 63 -7.68 -5.57 -1.12
C VAL A 63 -8.04 -4.36 -0.27
N THR A 64 -9.09 -4.48 0.53
CA THR A 64 -9.43 -3.52 1.57
C THR A 64 -9.20 -4.19 2.92
N GLY A 65 -8.30 -3.62 3.73
CA GLY A 65 -8.05 -4.07 5.10
C GLY A 65 -8.57 -3.07 6.11
N VAL A 66 -9.31 -3.51 7.12
CA VAL A 66 -9.75 -2.65 8.22
C VAL A 66 -9.05 -3.05 9.50
N LEU A 67 -8.33 -2.12 10.09
CA LEU A 67 -7.80 -2.21 11.45
C LEU A 67 -8.71 -1.44 12.39
N ARG A 68 -9.34 -2.14 13.33
CA ARG A 68 -10.09 -1.48 14.41
C ARG A 68 -9.19 -1.23 15.60
N GLY A 69 -9.02 0.04 15.96
CA GLY A 69 -8.31 0.42 17.17
C GLY A 69 -9.12 0.09 18.43
N ALA A 70 -8.43 -0.04 19.56
CA ALA A 70 -9.06 -0.37 20.84
C ALA A 70 -9.80 0.80 21.49
N LYS A 71 -9.62 2.03 20.98
CA LYS A 71 -10.25 3.24 21.52
C LYS A 71 -11.17 3.88 20.49
N PRO A 72 -12.27 4.51 20.92
CA PRO A 72 -13.11 5.30 20.01
C PRO A 72 -12.31 6.43 19.33
N GLY A 73 -12.63 6.68 18.07
CA GLY A 73 -11.98 7.74 17.31
C GLY A 73 -12.41 7.76 15.84
N PRO A 74 -11.87 8.66 15.04
CA PRO A 74 -12.20 8.78 13.62
C PRO A 74 -11.66 7.60 12.81
N THR A 75 -12.18 7.45 11.59
CA THR A 75 -11.60 6.55 10.58
C THR A 75 -10.65 7.34 9.68
N VAL A 76 -9.49 6.77 9.38
CA VAL A 76 -8.52 7.28 8.41
C VAL A 76 -8.33 6.25 7.31
N LEU A 77 -8.18 6.69 6.07
CA LEU A 77 -7.86 5.82 4.94
C LEU A 77 -6.40 6.04 4.51
N LEU A 78 -5.68 4.94 4.32
CA LEU A 78 -4.35 4.91 3.72
C LEU A 78 -4.41 4.15 2.39
N ARG A 79 -3.89 4.73 1.31
CA ARG A 79 -3.94 4.17 -0.03
C ARG A 79 -2.56 3.88 -0.59
N GLY A 80 -2.41 2.72 -1.23
CA GLY A 80 -1.29 2.37 -2.10
C GLY A 80 -1.82 1.67 -3.34
N ASP A 81 -1.33 2.08 -4.50
CA ASP A 81 -1.62 1.44 -5.77
C ASP A 81 -0.73 0.22 -6.00
N MET A 82 -1.15 -0.68 -6.91
CA MET A 82 -0.52 -1.98 -7.07
C MET A 82 -0.14 -2.35 -8.51
N ASP A 83 -0.70 -1.69 -9.50
CA ASP A 83 -0.52 -2.00 -10.92
C ASP A 83 0.83 -1.51 -11.46
N ALA A 84 1.27 -2.12 -12.55
CA ALA A 84 2.49 -1.80 -13.26
C ALA A 84 2.19 -1.12 -14.60
N LEU A 85 3.23 -0.74 -15.33
CA LEU A 85 3.16 -0.09 -16.63
C LEU A 85 3.63 -1.01 -17.77
N PRO A 86 3.06 -0.88 -18.99
CA PRO A 86 3.49 -1.62 -20.17
C PRO A 86 4.78 -1.01 -20.75
N LEU A 87 5.86 -1.08 -19.99
CA LEU A 87 7.18 -0.56 -20.33
C LEU A 87 8.25 -1.64 -20.19
N GLN A 88 9.22 -1.65 -21.12
CA GLN A 88 10.37 -2.54 -21.00
C GLN A 88 11.34 -2.03 -19.92
N GLU A 89 11.58 -2.84 -18.91
CA GLU A 89 12.60 -2.53 -17.92
C GLU A 89 13.99 -2.62 -18.52
N THR A 90 14.78 -1.56 -18.33
CA THR A 90 16.22 -1.60 -18.61
C THR A 90 16.93 -2.10 -17.36
N ALA A 91 17.63 -3.23 -17.45
CA ALA A 91 18.28 -3.86 -16.33
C ALA A 91 19.17 -2.88 -15.55
N VAL A 92 18.83 -2.64 -14.30
CA VAL A 92 19.61 -1.86 -13.35
C VAL A 92 20.28 -2.84 -12.38
N HIS A 93 21.54 -2.64 -12.09
CA HIS A 93 22.50 -3.62 -11.58
C HIS A 93 22.22 -4.23 -10.20
N GLU A 94 21.26 -3.75 -9.43
CA GLU A 94 21.11 -4.15 -8.02
C GLU A 94 19.71 -4.64 -7.62
N VAL A 95 18.73 -4.53 -8.49
CA VAL A 95 17.36 -4.99 -8.22
C VAL A 95 17.05 -6.12 -9.17
N ALA A 96 16.47 -7.18 -8.68
CA ALA A 96 16.03 -8.26 -9.55
C ALA A 96 14.98 -7.74 -10.54
N PRO A 97 15.26 -7.76 -11.83
CA PRO A 97 14.39 -7.15 -12.84
C PRO A 97 13.06 -7.89 -12.96
N SER A 98 12.10 -7.25 -13.64
CA SER A 98 10.87 -7.89 -14.07
C SER A 98 11.15 -9.21 -14.79
N ARG A 99 10.34 -10.22 -14.52
CA ARG A 99 10.36 -11.51 -15.23
C ARG A 99 9.56 -11.49 -16.53
N PHE A 100 8.86 -10.39 -16.79
CA PHE A 100 7.97 -10.26 -17.94
C PHE A 100 8.48 -9.14 -18.85
N ASP A 101 8.78 -9.52 -20.10
CA ASP A 101 9.18 -8.55 -21.12
C ASP A 101 8.06 -7.53 -21.35
N GLY A 102 8.42 -6.26 -21.45
CA GLY A 102 7.49 -5.17 -21.73
C GLY A 102 6.60 -4.76 -20.56
N VAL A 103 6.85 -5.23 -19.34
CA VAL A 103 6.06 -4.85 -18.14
C VAL A 103 7.01 -4.55 -16.97
N MET A 104 6.85 -3.40 -16.33
CA MET A 104 7.64 -3.04 -15.15
C MET A 104 6.90 -2.11 -14.20
N HIS A 105 7.28 -2.12 -12.92
CA HIS A 105 6.87 -1.11 -11.95
C HIS A 105 7.67 0.19 -12.13
N ALA A 106 7.41 0.93 -13.25
CA ALA A 106 8.11 2.16 -13.56
C ALA A 106 7.64 3.37 -12.75
N CYS A 107 6.41 3.34 -12.23
CA CYS A 107 5.85 4.40 -11.39
C CYS A 107 6.11 4.18 -9.88
N GLY A 108 6.67 3.03 -9.50
CA GLY A 108 7.01 2.72 -8.10
C GLY A 108 5.86 2.20 -7.26
N HIS A 109 4.79 1.66 -7.87
CA HIS A 109 3.65 1.10 -7.15
C HIS A 109 4.02 -0.14 -6.32
N ASP A 110 5.08 -0.85 -6.66
CA ASP A 110 5.69 -1.89 -5.82
C ASP A 110 6.19 -1.34 -4.47
N LEU A 111 6.72 -0.11 -4.46
CA LEU A 111 7.09 0.60 -3.23
C LEU A 111 5.85 1.06 -2.47
N HIS A 112 4.84 1.61 -3.16
CA HIS A 112 3.60 2.09 -2.53
C HIS A 112 2.84 0.94 -1.85
N THR A 113 2.67 -0.18 -2.55
CA THR A 113 2.10 -1.42 -2.00
C THR A 113 2.84 -1.87 -0.74
N THR A 114 4.17 -1.93 -0.83
CA THR A 114 5.01 -2.40 0.28
C THR A 114 5.00 -1.44 1.47
N MET A 115 5.04 -0.13 1.23
CA MET A 115 4.92 0.87 2.29
C MET A 115 3.57 0.77 3.00
N LEU A 116 2.48 0.51 2.27
CA LEU A 116 1.16 0.33 2.86
C LEU A 116 1.08 -0.94 3.72
N VAL A 117 1.70 -2.05 3.28
CA VAL A 117 1.87 -3.25 4.12
C VAL A 117 2.66 -2.93 5.39
N GLY A 118 3.77 -2.19 5.27
CA GLY A 118 4.56 -1.75 6.42
C GLY A 118 3.74 -0.92 7.41
N ALA A 119 2.95 0.03 6.90
CA ALA A 119 2.04 0.83 7.74
C ALA A 119 1.00 -0.06 8.45
N ALA A 120 0.46 -1.07 7.76
CA ALA A 120 -0.48 -2.02 8.36
C ALA A 120 0.16 -2.81 9.52
N LYS A 121 1.39 -3.31 9.35
CA LYS A 121 2.14 -4.02 10.39
C LYS A 121 2.40 -3.13 11.60
N LEU A 122 2.92 -1.93 11.39
CA LEU A 122 3.26 -0.98 12.47
C LEU A 122 2.03 -0.52 13.25
N LEU A 123 0.90 -0.29 12.57
CA LEU A 123 -0.35 0.13 13.21
C LEU A 123 -1.05 -1.04 13.90
N ALA A 124 -1.03 -2.24 13.33
CA ALA A 124 -1.58 -3.45 13.97
C ALA A 124 -0.86 -3.76 15.29
N ALA A 125 0.46 -3.62 15.33
CA ALA A 125 1.26 -3.78 16.55
C ALA A 125 0.92 -2.75 17.65
N ARG A 126 0.27 -1.64 17.28
CA ARG A 126 -0.14 -0.54 18.18
C ARG A 126 -1.65 -0.47 18.40
N ARG A 127 -2.39 -1.49 18.01
CA ARG A 127 -3.85 -1.54 18.08
C ARG A 127 -4.42 -1.08 19.42
N ASP A 128 -3.84 -1.52 20.53
CA ASP A 128 -4.33 -1.24 21.89
C ASP A 128 -4.23 0.25 22.24
N SER A 129 -3.34 0.99 21.63
CA SER A 129 -3.19 2.43 21.82
C SER A 129 -3.93 3.26 20.77
N LEU A 130 -4.32 2.64 19.63
CA LEU A 130 -4.92 3.30 18.49
C LEU A 130 -6.35 3.78 18.81
N ALA A 131 -6.62 5.06 18.56
CA ALA A 131 -7.94 5.64 18.63
C ALA A 131 -8.56 5.75 17.23
N GLY A 132 -9.72 5.11 17.04
CA GLY A 132 -10.39 5.04 15.74
C GLY A 132 -9.97 3.85 14.90
N ASN A 133 -10.24 3.93 13.60
CA ASN A 133 -10.01 2.84 12.67
C ASN A 133 -9.10 3.28 11.52
N VAL A 134 -8.42 2.31 10.90
CA VAL A 134 -7.67 2.56 9.67
C VAL A 134 -8.18 1.64 8.57
N VAL A 135 -8.48 2.23 7.42
CA VAL A 135 -8.78 1.51 6.18
C VAL A 135 -7.52 1.52 5.32
N PHE A 136 -7.00 0.34 5.00
CA PHE A 136 -5.91 0.16 4.05
C PHE A 136 -6.51 -0.19 2.70
N MET A 137 -6.32 0.69 1.71
CA MET A 137 -6.84 0.57 0.35
C MET A 137 -5.70 0.19 -0.59
N PHE A 138 -5.59 -1.09 -0.93
CA PHE A 138 -4.67 -1.60 -1.94
C PHE A 138 -5.38 -1.58 -3.29
N GLN A 139 -5.03 -0.61 -4.13
CA GLN A 139 -5.76 -0.26 -5.34
C GLN A 139 -5.05 -0.79 -6.59
N PRO A 140 -5.69 -1.62 -7.42
CA PRO A 140 -5.24 -1.92 -8.78
C PRO A 140 -5.69 -0.80 -9.75
N GLY A 141 -5.09 -0.75 -10.95
CA GLY A 141 -5.58 0.04 -12.07
C GLY A 141 -5.53 1.56 -11.86
N GLU A 142 -4.47 2.07 -11.26
CA GLU A 142 -4.24 3.53 -11.17
C GLU A 142 -3.90 4.10 -12.55
N GLU A 143 -3.15 3.36 -13.36
CA GLU A 143 -2.63 3.75 -14.66
C GLU A 143 -3.70 3.64 -15.76
N GLY A 144 -4.75 4.47 -15.64
CA GLY A 144 -5.77 4.65 -16.69
C GLY A 144 -6.97 3.72 -16.65
N GLU A 145 -7.11 2.85 -15.64
CA GLU A 145 -8.23 1.89 -15.52
C GLU A 145 -9.24 2.29 -14.42
N ASP A 146 -9.12 3.50 -13.86
CA ASP A 146 -10.03 4.05 -12.84
C ASP A 146 -10.27 3.12 -11.63
N GLY A 147 -9.26 2.35 -11.22
CA GLY A 147 -9.40 1.39 -10.13
C GLY A 147 -9.93 1.97 -8.82
N ALA A 148 -9.62 3.24 -8.52
CA ALA A 148 -10.19 3.93 -7.38
C ALA A 148 -11.71 4.08 -7.50
N ALA A 149 -12.24 4.43 -8.67
CA ALA A 149 -13.68 4.57 -8.90
C ALA A 149 -14.40 3.23 -8.70
N HIS A 150 -13.79 2.13 -9.16
CA HIS A 150 -14.31 0.78 -8.92
C HIS A 150 -14.37 0.45 -7.43
N MET A 151 -13.31 0.70 -6.67
CA MET A 151 -13.29 0.46 -5.21
C MET A 151 -14.28 1.36 -4.46
N LEU A 152 -14.47 2.61 -4.91
CA LEU A 152 -15.49 3.50 -4.36
C LEU A 152 -16.89 2.95 -4.59
N ALA A 153 -17.18 2.46 -5.79
CA ALA A 153 -18.46 1.83 -6.13
C ALA A 153 -18.72 0.55 -5.32
N GLU A 154 -17.65 -0.20 -4.98
CA GLU A 154 -17.71 -1.38 -4.12
C GLU A 154 -17.79 -1.05 -2.61
N GLY A 155 -17.74 0.24 -2.23
CA GLY A 155 -18.01 0.70 -0.87
C GLY A 155 -16.78 0.78 0.04
N VAL A 156 -15.57 0.94 -0.49
CA VAL A 156 -14.34 1.06 0.33
C VAL A 156 -14.41 2.14 1.40
N LEU A 157 -15.12 3.26 1.14
CA LEU A 157 -15.29 4.34 2.12
C LEU A 157 -16.23 3.99 3.27
N ASP A 158 -17.06 2.97 3.10
CA ASP A 158 -18.04 2.54 4.11
C ASP A 158 -17.60 1.26 4.84
N ALA A 159 -16.36 0.79 4.61
CA ALA A 159 -15.80 -0.46 5.13
C ALA A 159 -15.81 -0.57 6.67
N THR A 160 -15.76 0.57 7.39
CA THR A 160 -15.83 0.61 8.86
C THR A 160 -17.24 0.89 9.39
N GLY A 161 -18.22 1.15 8.50
CA GLY A 161 -19.55 1.68 8.84
C GLY A 161 -19.59 3.21 9.03
N THR A 162 -18.43 3.87 8.96
CA THR A 162 -18.31 5.34 9.00
C THR A 162 -17.28 5.77 7.97
N ARG A 163 -17.58 6.85 7.22
CA ARG A 163 -16.64 7.37 6.22
C ARG A 163 -15.36 7.89 6.86
N PRO A 164 -14.21 7.70 6.20
CA PRO A 164 -12.94 8.28 6.66
C PRO A 164 -13.03 9.81 6.76
N SER A 165 -12.50 10.36 7.84
CA SER A 165 -12.38 11.81 8.07
C SER A 165 -11.17 12.40 7.34
N ALA A 166 -10.22 11.56 6.96
CA ALA A 166 -9.03 11.91 6.20
C ALA A 166 -8.56 10.71 5.37
N ALA A 167 -7.92 11.01 4.23
CA ALA A 167 -7.27 10.02 3.38
C ALA A 167 -5.85 10.45 3.05
N TYR A 168 -4.91 9.51 3.04
CA TYR A 168 -3.51 9.76 2.73
C TYR A 168 -3.00 8.75 1.70
N ALA A 169 -2.19 9.26 0.77
CA ALA A 169 -1.39 8.47 -0.15
C ALA A 169 0.01 9.08 -0.25
N ILE A 170 1.00 8.24 -0.49
CA ILE A 170 2.39 8.70 -0.73
C ILE A 170 2.77 8.25 -2.12
N HIS A 171 3.37 9.14 -2.91
CA HIS A 171 3.95 8.80 -4.20
C HIS A 171 5.46 8.97 -4.16
N VAL A 172 6.20 7.93 -4.57
CA VAL A 172 7.64 8.00 -4.74
C VAL A 172 7.98 8.73 -6.04
N SER A 173 9.07 9.50 -6.05
CA SER A 173 9.50 10.20 -7.25
C SER A 173 11.01 10.15 -7.36
N SER A 174 11.51 9.75 -8.52
CA SER A 174 12.94 9.65 -8.81
C SER A 174 13.56 10.94 -9.37
N GLY A 175 12.76 11.88 -9.84
CA GLY A 175 13.25 13.06 -10.57
C GLY A 175 12.74 14.42 -10.10
N LEU A 176 11.71 14.47 -9.26
CA LEU A 176 11.07 15.73 -8.87
C LEU A 176 11.63 16.34 -7.59
N VAL A 177 12.13 15.52 -6.69
CA VAL A 177 12.69 15.95 -5.40
C VAL A 177 13.97 15.21 -5.09
N PRO A 178 14.94 15.84 -4.39
CA PRO A 178 16.14 15.16 -3.93
C PRO A 178 15.84 13.97 -3.02
N ARG A 179 16.69 12.94 -3.09
CA ARG A 179 16.58 11.73 -2.27
C ARG A 179 16.48 12.10 -0.77
N GLY A 180 15.50 11.53 -0.09
CA GLY A 180 15.26 11.72 1.33
C GLY A 180 14.42 12.95 1.69
N LEU A 181 13.95 13.71 0.71
CA LEU A 181 12.98 14.76 0.95
C LEU A 181 11.54 14.26 0.78
N PHE A 182 10.67 14.75 1.65
CA PHE A 182 9.23 14.59 1.58
C PHE A 182 8.59 15.94 1.31
N THR A 183 7.64 15.99 0.41
CA THR A 183 6.77 17.15 0.22
C THR A 183 5.36 16.76 0.60
N ALA A 184 4.68 17.60 1.36
CA ALA A 184 3.26 17.47 1.66
C ALA A 184 2.57 18.77 1.23
N ARG A 185 1.48 18.62 0.48
CA ARG A 185 0.58 19.76 0.20
C ARG A 185 -0.72 19.48 0.92
N PRO A 186 -1.19 20.35 1.80
CA PRO A 186 -2.57 20.35 2.21
C PRO A 186 -3.40 20.84 1.02
N ASP A 187 -4.36 20.05 0.59
CA ASP A 187 -5.40 20.46 -0.36
C ASP A 187 -6.51 21.23 0.37
#